data_a4e00734e520860eda3fa17b9adb6e47
#
_entry.id   a4e00734e520860eda3fa17b9adb6e47
#
_cell.length_a   1.000
_cell.length_b   1.000
_cell.length_c   1.000
_cell.angle_alpha   90.00
_cell.angle_beta   90.00
_cell.angle_gamma   90.00
#
_symmetry.space_group_name_H-M   'P 1'
#
loop_
_entity.id
_entity.type
_entity.pdbx_description
1 polymer ?
#
loop_
_entity_poly.entity_id
_entity_poly.type
_entity_poly.pdbx_seq_one_letter_code
_entity_poly.pdbx_strand_id
1 'polypeptide(L)'
;IAQDKEVDHLFFTGSTRVGKEVAKYAAENLTPTTLELGGKSPAYITNSASLTKSLQRIILGKMLNAGQTCIAPDYLIVDRKHELNFVETFFKILANLYPEIMENSDYSAIINKERLEHLLQLLEDARDKGGDIYILSEGTVEKLQNKKNISEMTTISGKPERKLTPSLVLNPNFRMNLLNEEIFGPILPVFFVESDTEALNLVEKNQRPLAFYWFGDQKEPRQKWLKNIVAGGVTINDCLLHCVQNDLPFGGVSCSGSGTYHGIWGFENFSHRKSIFKQSRFSAMKSVSPPYTKTKYKLLRMLRFLI
;
A
#
# COMPACT_ATOMS: atom_id res chain seq x y z
N ILE A 1 -19.86 -14.83 -10.29
CA ILE A 1 -19.24 -15.48 -9.10
C ILE A 1 -19.62 -14.70 -7.83
N ALA A 2 -19.41 -13.38 -7.73
CA ALA A 2 -19.68 -12.62 -6.49
C ALA A 2 -21.16 -12.64 -6.04
N GLN A 3 -22.09 -12.96 -6.91
CA GLN A 3 -23.53 -13.11 -6.64
C GLN A 3 -23.95 -14.58 -6.51
N ASP A 4 -23.03 -15.51 -6.59
CA ASP A 4 -23.33 -16.94 -6.54
C ASP A 4 -23.55 -17.38 -5.09
N LYS A 5 -24.68 -18.03 -4.84
CA LYS A 5 -25.09 -18.48 -3.51
C LYS A 5 -24.32 -19.74 -3.01
N GLU A 6 -23.64 -20.43 -3.91
CA GLU A 6 -22.83 -21.61 -3.58
C GLU A 6 -21.41 -21.27 -3.17
N VAL A 7 -21.05 -19.96 -3.18
CA VAL A 7 -19.72 -19.49 -2.77
C VAL A 7 -19.71 -19.18 -1.27
N ASP A 8 -18.94 -19.96 -0.49
CA ASP A 8 -18.80 -19.80 0.97
C ASP A 8 -17.84 -18.69 1.38
N HIS A 9 -16.85 -18.34 0.53
CA HIS A 9 -15.90 -17.26 0.76
C HIS A 9 -15.35 -16.76 -0.57
N LEU A 10 -15.17 -15.46 -0.72
CA LEU A 10 -14.65 -14.87 -1.94
C LEU A 10 -13.33 -14.14 -1.67
N PHE A 11 -12.29 -14.53 -2.40
CA PHE A 11 -11.00 -13.83 -2.40
C PHE A 11 -10.86 -13.01 -3.68
N PHE A 12 -10.59 -11.73 -3.54
CA PHE A 12 -10.44 -10.82 -4.68
C PHE A 12 -9.21 -9.92 -4.52
N THR A 13 -8.40 -9.86 -5.57
CA THR A 13 -7.30 -8.88 -5.71
C THR A 13 -7.57 -7.98 -6.90
N GLY A 14 -7.47 -6.67 -6.71
CA GLY A 14 -7.68 -5.70 -7.78
C GLY A 14 -7.84 -4.26 -7.29
N SER A 15 -8.38 -3.39 -8.15
CA SER A 15 -8.58 -1.98 -7.78
C SER A 15 -9.63 -1.81 -6.68
N THR A 16 -9.47 -0.79 -5.83
CA THR A 16 -10.44 -0.44 -4.78
C THR A 16 -11.84 -0.22 -5.32
N ARG A 17 -11.99 0.34 -6.53
CA ARG A 17 -13.27 0.53 -7.19
C ARG A 17 -13.97 -0.81 -7.47
N VAL A 18 -13.27 -1.76 -8.05
CA VAL A 18 -13.84 -3.09 -8.35
C VAL A 18 -14.06 -3.89 -7.07
N GLY A 19 -13.15 -3.79 -6.08
CA GLY A 19 -13.31 -4.45 -4.78
C GLY A 19 -14.58 -4.03 -4.04
N LYS A 20 -14.95 -2.75 -4.12
CA LYS A 20 -16.23 -2.27 -3.56
C LYS A 20 -17.45 -2.91 -4.22
N GLU A 21 -17.44 -3.08 -5.55
CA GLU A 21 -18.51 -3.76 -6.27
C GLU A 21 -18.58 -5.25 -5.90
N VAL A 22 -17.41 -5.90 -5.82
CA VAL A 22 -17.32 -7.31 -5.38
C VAL A 22 -17.90 -7.49 -3.99
N ALA A 23 -17.51 -6.65 -3.03
CA ALA A 23 -18.03 -6.69 -1.66
C ALA A 23 -19.55 -6.46 -1.60
N LYS A 24 -20.06 -5.51 -2.40
CA LYS A 24 -21.50 -5.22 -2.49
C LYS A 24 -22.28 -6.44 -2.97
N TYR A 25 -21.82 -7.09 -4.03
CA TYR A 25 -22.51 -8.28 -4.55
C TYR A 25 -22.38 -9.49 -3.61
N ALA A 26 -21.24 -9.70 -2.98
CA ALA A 26 -21.06 -10.76 -2.00
C ALA A 26 -21.97 -10.58 -0.77
N ALA A 27 -22.21 -9.34 -0.36
CA ALA A 27 -23.09 -9.01 0.77
C ALA A 27 -24.56 -9.39 0.51
N GLU A 28 -25.02 -9.47 -0.72
CA GLU A 28 -26.39 -9.91 -1.08
C GLU A 28 -26.65 -11.37 -0.63
N ASN A 29 -25.61 -12.20 -0.57
CA ASN A 29 -25.68 -13.60 -0.12
C ASN A 29 -25.00 -13.82 1.25
N LEU A 30 -24.57 -12.75 1.94
CA LEU A 30 -23.78 -12.80 3.19
C LEU A 30 -22.46 -13.56 3.04
N THR A 31 -21.92 -13.63 1.82
CA THR A 31 -20.65 -14.28 1.53
C THR A 31 -19.50 -13.43 2.09
N PRO A 32 -18.68 -13.94 3.03
CA PRO A 32 -17.53 -13.24 3.52
C PRO A 32 -16.49 -13.01 2.41
N THR A 33 -15.79 -11.88 2.46
CA THR A 33 -14.81 -11.52 1.45
C THR A 33 -13.44 -11.22 2.06
N THR A 34 -12.40 -11.70 1.39
CA THR A 34 -11.04 -11.22 1.56
C THR A 34 -10.69 -10.35 0.36
N LEU A 35 -10.38 -9.09 0.62
CA LEU A 35 -10.13 -8.09 -0.41
C LEU A 35 -8.70 -7.60 -0.30
N GLU A 36 -7.92 -7.83 -1.34
CA GLU A 36 -6.56 -7.31 -1.52
C GLU A 36 -6.59 -6.21 -2.57
N LEU A 37 -6.58 -4.97 -2.09
CA LEU A 37 -6.77 -3.79 -2.93
C LEU A 37 -5.47 -2.99 -3.00
N GLY A 38 -5.48 -1.94 -3.78
CA GLY A 38 -4.35 -1.03 -3.86
C GLY A 38 -4.31 -0.01 -2.71
N GLY A 39 -3.48 0.99 -2.87
CA GLY A 39 -3.38 2.10 -1.92
C GLY A 39 -2.19 2.99 -2.21
N LYS A 40 -2.11 4.09 -1.47
CA LYS A 40 -0.99 5.04 -1.54
C LYS A 40 0.03 4.70 -0.47
N SER A 41 0.90 3.72 -0.77
CA SER A 41 1.93 3.24 0.16
C SER A 41 3.08 4.25 0.30
N PRO A 42 3.25 4.93 1.45
CA PRO A 42 4.32 5.89 1.65
C PRO A 42 5.64 5.25 2.00
N ALA A 43 6.75 5.87 1.60
CA ALA A 43 8.05 5.60 2.15
C ALA A 43 8.62 6.88 2.81
N TYR A 44 9.07 6.78 4.05
CA TYR A 44 9.65 7.88 4.80
C TYR A 44 11.15 7.69 5.02
N ILE A 45 11.95 8.62 4.50
CA ILE A 45 13.39 8.72 4.72
C ILE A 45 13.64 9.76 5.81
N THR A 46 14.00 9.29 7.01
CA THR A 46 14.25 10.15 8.17
C THR A 46 15.61 10.85 8.08
N ASN A 47 15.85 11.82 8.96
CA ASN A 47 17.13 12.50 9.08
C ASN A 47 18.30 11.55 9.44
N SER A 48 18.04 10.44 10.12
CA SER A 48 19.05 9.45 10.50
C SER A 48 19.39 8.45 9.40
N ALA A 49 18.57 8.41 8.33
CA ALA A 49 18.77 7.47 7.25
C ALA A 49 19.96 7.82 6.35
N SER A 50 20.59 6.80 5.76
CA SER A 50 21.51 6.98 4.64
C SER A 50 20.71 7.18 3.35
N LEU A 51 20.74 8.37 2.77
CA LEU A 51 20.01 8.68 1.54
C LEU A 51 20.27 7.66 0.43
N THR A 52 21.55 7.39 0.14
CA THR A 52 21.95 6.47 -0.94
C THR A 52 21.42 5.06 -0.72
N LYS A 53 21.56 4.50 0.49
CA LYS A 53 21.07 3.16 0.81
C LYS A 53 19.56 3.09 0.74
N SER A 54 18.86 4.11 1.25
CA SER A 54 17.41 4.18 1.23
C SER A 54 16.89 4.28 -0.22
N LEU A 55 17.47 5.14 -1.04
CA LEU A 55 17.09 5.28 -2.43
C LEU A 55 17.35 4.02 -3.25
N GLN A 56 18.45 3.29 -3.01
CA GLN A 56 18.69 1.99 -3.66
C GLN A 56 17.53 1.02 -3.43
N ARG A 57 17.05 0.90 -2.18
CA ARG A 57 15.93 0.03 -1.82
C ARG A 57 14.59 0.53 -2.38
N ILE A 58 14.36 1.82 -2.29
CA ILE A 58 13.12 2.45 -2.79
C ILE A 58 13.03 2.33 -4.31
N ILE A 59 14.12 2.60 -5.04
CA ILE A 59 14.15 2.48 -6.50
C ILE A 59 13.90 1.03 -6.93
N LEU A 60 14.54 0.05 -6.29
CA LEU A 60 14.26 -1.36 -6.56
C LEU A 60 12.77 -1.69 -6.30
N GLY A 61 12.22 -1.28 -5.16
CA GLY A 61 10.81 -1.51 -4.83
C GLY A 61 9.84 -0.77 -5.75
N LYS A 62 10.19 0.43 -6.21
CA LYS A 62 9.36 1.22 -7.13
C LYS A 62 9.45 0.74 -8.56
N MET A 63 10.65 0.38 -9.04
CA MET A 63 10.86 0.01 -10.45
C MET A 63 10.53 -1.46 -10.73
N LEU A 64 10.35 -2.28 -9.70
CA LEU A 64 9.81 -3.63 -9.87
C LEU A 64 8.48 -3.55 -10.64
N ASN A 65 8.42 -4.22 -11.78
CA ASN A 65 7.28 -4.18 -12.70
C ASN A 65 6.84 -2.73 -13.08
N ALA A 66 7.81 -1.81 -13.21
CA ALA A 66 7.59 -0.38 -13.51
C ALA A 66 6.59 0.29 -12.53
N GLY A 67 6.61 -0.10 -11.26
CA GLY A 67 5.72 0.44 -10.23
C GLY A 67 4.29 -0.10 -10.25
N GLN A 68 4.00 -1.07 -11.09
CA GLN A 68 2.70 -1.73 -11.20
C GLN A 68 2.56 -2.86 -10.18
N THR A 69 2.68 -2.51 -8.91
CA THR A 69 2.62 -3.42 -7.76
C THR A 69 1.86 -2.72 -6.63
N CYS A 70 0.89 -3.39 -6.01
CA CYS A 70 0.00 -2.83 -4.98
C CYS A 70 0.73 -2.30 -3.73
N ILE A 71 1.94 -2.78 -3.47
CA ILE A 71 2.81 -2.33 -2.37
C ILE A 71 4.02 -1.51 -2.87
N ALA A 72 4.11 -1.14 -4.16
CA ALA A 72 5.17 -0.24 -4.61
C ALA A 72 5.11 1.09 -3.83
N PRO A 73 6.24 1.69 -3.43
CA PRO A 73 6.24 3.05 -2.89
C PRO A 73 5.49 4.00 -3.82
N ASP A 74 4.38 4.56 -3.34
CA ASP A 74 3.51 5.41 -4.17
C ASP A 74 3.87 6.87 -4.07
N TYR A 75 4.37 7.32 -2.92
CA TYR A 75 4.99 8.62 -2.71
C TYR A 75 6.09 8.55 -1.64
N LEU A 76 7.01 9.51 -1.69
CA LEU A 76 8.08 9.66 -0.71
C LEU A 76 7.83 10.86 0.19
N ILE A 77 8.21 10.68 1.45
CA ILE A 77 8.42 11.74 2.42
C ILE A 77 9.89 11.70 2.79
N VAL A 78 10.56 12.81 2.71
CA VAL A 78 12.02 12.89 2.86
C VAL A 78 12.36 14.03 3.81
N ASP A 79 13.14 13.75 4.85
CA ASP A 79 13.66 14.81 5.72
C ASP A 79 14.45 15.83 4.88
N ARG A 80 14.19 17.11 5.10
CA ARG A 80 14.76 18.23 4.30
C ARG A 80 16.28 18.26 4.26
N LYS A 81 16.95 17.67 5.24
CA LYS A 81 18.40 17.47 5.23
C LYS A 81 18.90 16.82 3.94
N HIS A 82 18.09 15.99 3.31
CA HIS A 82 18.46 15.23 2.11
C HIS A 82 18.08 15.92 0.80
N GLU A 83 17.39 17.07 0.84
CA GLU A 83 16.81 17.73 -0.34
C GLU A 83 17.88 18.09 -1.40
N LEU A 84 18.99 18.70 -0.98
CA LEU A 84 19.99 19.27 -1.88
C LEU A 84 20.54 18.25 -2.90
N ASN A 85 20.77 17.01 -2.47
CA ASN A 85 21.38 15.98 -3.30
C ASN A 85 20.40 14.90 -3.75
N PHE A 86 19.10 15.07 -3.48
CA PHE A 86 18.11 14.02 -3.67
C PHE A 86 17.96 13.62 -5.13
N VAL A 87 17.68 14.59 -5.99
CA VAL A 87 17.39 14.36 -7.44
C VAL A 87 18.58 13.70 -8.11
N GLU A 88 19.77 14.27 -7.94
CA GLU A 88 20.99 13.74 -8.53
C GLU A 88 21.29 12.32 -8.06
N THR A 89 21.19 12.08 -6.73
CA THR A 89 21.41 10.76 -6.15
C THR A 89 20.40 9.73 -6.65
N PHE A 90 19.13 10.11 -6.75
CA PHE A 90 18.08 9.24 -7.27
C PHE A 90 18.38 8.79 -8.70
N PHE A 91 18.60 9.71 -9.62
CA PHE A 91 18.83 9.37 -11.03
C PHE A 91 20.18 8.70 -11.28
N LYS A 92 21.21 9.01 -10.51
CA LYS A 92 22.48 8.28 -10.55
C LYS A 92 22.32 6.81 -10.17
N ILE A 93 21.55 6.52 -9.11
CA ILE A 93 21.25 5.15 -8.69
C ILE A 93 20.38 4.46 -9.76
N LEU A 94 19.35 5.13 -10.26
CA LEU A 94 18.47 4.61 -11.29
C LEU A 94 19.26 4.21 -12.55
N ALA A 95 20.13 5.09 -13.06
CA ALA A 95 20.95 4.82 -14.22
C ALA A 95 21.94 3.64 -14.02
N ASN A 96 22.45 3.48 -12.79
CA ASN A 96 23.32 2.35 -12.48
C ASN A 96 22.55 1.00 -12.40
N LEU A 97 21.31 1.01 -11.92
CA LEU A 97 20.48 -0.19 -11.80
C LEU A 97 19.83 -0.57 -13.16
N TYR A 98 19.46 0.42 -13.94
CA TYR A 98 18.82 0.26 -15.24
C TYR A 98 19.51 1.13 -16.28
N PRO A 99 20.72 0.74 -16.76
CA PRO A 99 21.37 1.47 -17.87
C PRO A 99 20.44 1.51 -19.08
N GLU A 100 20.40 2.66 -19.76
CA GLU A 100 19.53 2.87 -20.94
C GLU A 100 18.10 2.39 -20.70
N ILE A 101 17.51 2.86 -19.59
CA ILE A 101 16.30 2.30 -18.99
C ILE A 101 15.16 2.06 -19.98
N MET A 102 15.01 2.90 -20.98
CA MET A 102 13.93 2.77 -21.95
C MET A 102 14.14 1.60 -22.92
N GLU A 103 15.39 1.22 -23.17
CA GLU A 103 15.77 0.07 -24.00
C GLU A 103 16.08 -1.18 -23.18
N ASN A 104 16.28 -1.01 -21.87
CA ASN A 104 16.68 -2.07 -20.96
C ASN A 104 15.58 -3.15 -20.83
N SER A 105 15.91 -4.40 -21.10
CA SER A 105 14.99 -5.54 -21.02
C SER A 105 14.52 -5.86 -19.61
N ASP A 106 15.28 -5.44 -18.57
CA ASP A 106 14.95 -5.66 -17.17
C ASP A 106 13.90 -4.64 -16.65
N TYR A 107 13.60 -3.62 -17.44
CA TYR A 107 12.57 -2.61 -17.11
C TYR A 107 11.27 -2.92 -17.87
N SER A 108 10.20 -3.17 -17.11
CA SER A 108 8.90 -3.58 -17.65
C SER A 108 8.16 -2.46 -18.39
N ALA A 109 7.37 -2.84 -19.38
CA ALA A 109 6.40 -1.96 -20.01
C ALA A 109 5.15 -1.78 -19.14
N ILE A 110 4.39 -0.70 -19.38
CA ILE A 110 3.05 -0.50 -18.81
C ILE A 110 2.09 -1.50 -19.46
N ILE A 111 1.18 -2.07 -18.64
CA ILE A 111 0.36 -3.23 -18.99
C ILE A 111 -0.47 -3.05 -20.28
N ASN A 112 -1.05 -1.88 -20.48
CA ASN A 112 -1.83 -1.55 -21.67
C ASN A 112 -1.74 -0.06 -22.01
N LYS A 113 -2.32 0.32 -23.15
CA LYS A 113 -2.28 1.68 -23.67
C LYS A 113 -3.10 2.65 -22.82
N GLU A 114 -4.28 2.23 -22.37
CA GLU A 114 -5.15 3.06 -21.53
C GLU A 114 -4.44 3.42 -20.21
N ARG A 115 -3.70 2.48 -19.63
CA ARG A 115 -2.94 2.76 -18.41
C ARG A 115 -1.78 3.70 -18.64
N LEU A 116 -1.07 3.56 -19.77
CA LEU A 116 -0.02 4.51 -20.17
C LEU A 116 -0.58 5.93 -20.36
N GLU A 117 -1.67 6.08 -21.10
CA GLU A 117 -2.34 7.36 -21.31
C GLU A 117 -2.78 7.99 -19.99
N HIS A 118 -3.32 7.19 -19.06
CA HIS A 118 -3.67 7.68 -17.74
C HIS A 118 -2.47 8.18 -16.94
N LEU A 119 -1.34 7.46 -16.97
CA LEU A 119 -0.10 7.90 -16.30
C LEU A 119 0.45 9.21 -16.90
N LEU A 120 0.34 9.39 -18.21
CA LEU A 120 0.71 10.64 -18.89
C LEU A 120 -0.20 11.79 -18.44
N GLN A 121 -1.51 11.56 -18.33
CA GLN A 121 -2.47 12.55 -17.80
C GLN A 121 -2.15 12.95 -16.35
N LEU A 122 -1.69 12.00 -15.51
CA LEU A 122 -1.26 12.31 -14.14
C LEU A 122 -0.03 13.23 -14.11
N LEU A 123 0.92 13.04 -15.04
CA LEU A 123 2.07 13.92 -15.15
C LEU A 123 1.68 15.32 -15.68
N GLU A 124 0.78 15.38 -16.67
CA GLU A 124 0.26 16.66 -17.20
C GLU A 124 -0.48 17.43 -16.12
N ASP A 125 -1.38 16.77 -15.38
CA ASP A 125 -2.12 17.34 -14.25
C ASP A 125 -1.15 17.86 -13.16
N ALA A 126 -0.11 17.10 -12.85
CA ALA A 126 0.89 17.51 -11.86
C ALA A 126 1.67 18.76 -12.31
N ARG A 127 2.11 18.80 -13.56
CA ARG A 127 2.78 19.96 -14.15
C ARG A 127 1.88 21.21 -14.11
N ASP A 128 0.64 21.08 -14.59
CA ASP A 128 -0.31 22.18 -14.69
C ASP A 128 -0.72 22.74 -13.33
N LYS A 129 -0.59 21.93 -12.29
CA LYS A 129 -0.80 22.31 -10.88
C LYS A 129 0.47 22.72 -10.13
N GLY A 130 1.59 22.91 -10.87
CA GLY A 130 2.83 23.48 -10.34
C GLY A 130 3.80 22.48 -9.73
N GLY A 131 3.70 21.21 -10.07
CA GLY A 131 4.70 20.19 -9.73
C GLY A 131 5.95 20.31 -10.59
N ASP A 132 7.11 20.20 -9.99
CA ASP A 132 8.39 20.14 -10.70
C ASP A 132 8.68 18.70 -11.10
N ILE A 133 8.61 18.40 -12.40
CA ILE A 133 8.82 17.05 -12.93
C ILE A 133 10.26 16.88 -13.40
N TYR A 134 10.94 15.84 -12.89
CA TYR A 134 12.28 15.46 -13.30
C TYR A 134 12.26 14.06 -13.90
N ILE A 135 13.01 13.89 -15.00
CA ILE A 135 13.19 12.61 -15.70
C ILE A 135 14.66 12.37 -16.03
N LEU A 136 14.99 11.14 -16.39
CA LEU A 136 16.27 10.79 -17.00
C LEU A 136 16.07 10.68 -18.51
N SER A 137 16.68 11.58 -19.27
CA SER A 137 16.64 11.61 -20.73
C SER A 137 18.07 11.52 -21.28
N GLU A 138 18.35 10.52 -22.09
CA GLU A 138 19.68 10.30 -22.71
C GLU A 138 20.87 10.39 -21.71
N GLY A 139 20.68 9.82 -20.52
CA GLY A 139 21.68 9.83 -19.45
C GLY A 139 21.81 11.16 -18.68
N THR A 140 20.99 12.17 -19.03
CA THR A 140 20.96 13.48 -18.36
C THR A 140 19.67 13.67 -17.58
N VAL A 141 19.77 14.28 -16.40
CA VAL A 141 18.60 14.66 -15.61
C VAL A 141 18.00 15.93 -16.16
N GLU A 142 16.78 15.85 -16.63
CA GLU A 142 16.05 16.99 -17.18
C GLU A 142 14.85 17.35 -16.30
N LYS A 143 14.63 18.68 -16.09
CA LYS A 143 13.40 19.22 -15.54
C LYS A 143 12.46 19.55 -16.69
N LEU A 144 11.27 18.92 -16.70
CA LEU A 144 10.25 19.19 -17.72
C LEU A 144 9.68 20.60 -17.57
N GLN A 145 9.93 21.46 -18.52
CA GLN A 145 9.43 22.85 -18.55
C GLN A 145 8.11 22.95 -19.33
N ASN A 146 7.33 24.02 -19.06
CA ASN A 146 5.93 24.25 -19.45
C ASN A 146 5.55 24.14 -20.96
N LYS A 147 6.44 23.84 -21.90
CA LYS A 147 6.15 23.87 -23.34
C LYS A 147 6.44 22.59 -24.13
N LYS A 148 7.01 21.56 -23.48
CA LYS A 148 7.29 20.29 -24.18
C LYS A 148 6.16 19.30 -23.95
N ASN A 149 5.81 18.55 -24.98
CA ASN A 149 4.85 17.46 -24.89
C ASN A 149 5.41 16.38 -23.96
N ILE A 150 4.78 16.16 -22.81
CA ILE A 150 5.22 15.18 -21.82
C ILE A 150 5.34 13.79 -22.45
N SER A 151 4.41 13.42 -23.30
CA SER A 151 4.41 12.14 -24.00
C SER A 151 5.68 11.93 -24.83
N GLU A 152 6.14 12.94 -25.56
CA GLU A 152 7.36 12.86 -26.39
C GLU A 152 8.63 12.69 -25.56
N MET A 153 8.66 13.26 -24.35
CA MET A 153 9.83 13.21 -23.47
C MET A 153 9.87 11.99 -22.55
N THR A 154 8.73 11.39 -22.29
CA THR A 154 8.59 10.31 -21.29
C THR A 154 8.37 8.94 -21.91
N THR A 155 8.09 8.88 -23.22
CA THR A 155 7.93 7.64 -23.97
C THR A 155 8.88 7.62 -25.17
N ILE A 156 9.36 6.44 -25.55
CA ILE A 156 10.09 6.28 -26.82
C ILE A 156 9.10 5.85 -27.91
N SER A 157 9.08 6.59 -29.03
CA SER A 157 8.39 6.13 -30.22
C SER A 157 9.22 5.04 -30.90
N GLY A 158 8.71 3.82 -30.88
CA GLY A 158 9.32 2.73 -31.64
C GLY A 158 9.32 1.38 -30.99
N LYS A 159 9.95 1.10 -29.88
CA LYS A 159 9.96 -0.23 -29.22
C LYS A 159 10.57 -0.16 -27.82
N PRO A 160 9.97 -0.80 -26.83
CA PRO A 160 8.59 -1.28 -26.75
C PRO A 160 7.62 -0.12 -26.53
N GLU A 161 6.51 -0.13 -27.23
CA GLU A 161 5.53 0.97 -27.37
C GLU A 161 4.90 1.49 -26.09
N ARG A 162 5.17 0.90 -24.91
CA ARG A 162 4.50 1.24 -23.64
C ARG A 162 5.46 1.42 -22.48
N LYS A 163 6.73 1.70 -22.69
CA LYS A 163 7.61 2.10 -21.59
C LYS A 163 7.40 3.58 -21.27
N LEU A 164 7.37 3.88 -19.97
CA LEU A 164 7.31 5.23 -19.44
C LEU A 164 8.57 5.46 -18.61
N THR A 165 9.29 6.54 -18.89
CA THR A 165 10.49 6.86 -18.11
C THR A 165 10.15 7.16 -16.66
N PRO A 166 10.91 6.65 -15.67
CA PRO A 166 10.72 6.99 -14.27
C PRO A 166 10.79 8.49 -14.05
N SER A 167 9.79 9.01 -13.34
CA SER A 167 9.63 10.45 -13.13
C SER A 167 9.53 10.76 -11.65
N LEU A 168 10.27 11.78 -11.19
CA LEU A 168 10.07 12.41 -9.88
C LEU A 168 9.15 13.63 -10.04
N VAL A 169 8.22 13.80 -9.12
CA VAL A 169 7.40 15.02 -9.02
C VAL A 169 7.71 15.68 -7.68
N LEU A 170 8.47 16.77 -7.70
CA LEU A 170 8.75 17.55 -6.50
C LEU A 170 7.69 18.63 -6.28
N ASN A 171 7.61 19.15 -5.07
CA ASN A 171 6.60 20.14 -4.67
C ASN A 171 5.15 19.68 -4.95
N PRO A 172 4.81 18.40 -4.67
CA PRO A 172 3.47 17.92 -4.91
C PRO A 172 2.48 18.60 -3.95
N ASN A 173 1.26 18.82 -4.44
CA ASN A 173 0.18 19.35 -3.61
C ASN A 173 -1.12 18.54 -3.79
N PHE A 174 -1.98 18.53 -2.77
CA PHE A 174 -3.18 17.68 -2.74
C PHE A 174 -4.26 18.02 -3.78
N ARG A 175 -4.06 19.05 -4.61
CA ARG A 175 -4.92 19.30 -5.79
C ARG A 175 -4.53 18.41 -6.98
N MET A 176 -3.31 17.83 -6.97
CA MET A 176 -2.82 16.95 -8.03
C MET A 176 -3.50 15.58 -7.92
N ASN A 177 -3.95 15.05 -9.05
CA ASN A 177 -4.65 13.75 -9.11
C ASN A 177 -3.75 12.60 -8.64
N LEU A 178 -2.44 12.66 -8.93
CA LEU A 178 -1.46 11.64 -8.49
C LEU A 178 -1.36 11.48 -6.96
N LEU A 179 -1.90 12.42 -6.16
CA LEU A 179 -1.98 12.30 -4.71
C LEU A 179 -3.36 11.79 -4.22
N ASN A 180 -4.37 11.76 -5.08
CA ASN A 180 -5.73 11.38 -4.73
C ASN A 180 -6.09 9.95 -5.17
N GLU A 181 -5.27 9.34 -6.03
CA GLU A 181 -5.43 7.97 -6.50
C GLU A 181 -4.09 7.21 -6.46
N GLU A 182 -4.15 5.88 -6.47
CA GLU A 182 -2.98 5.02 -6.60
C GLU A 182 -2.33 5.20 -7.98
N ILE A 183 -1.05 5.52 -8.00
CA ILE A 183 -0.32 5.80 -9.25
C ILE A 183 -0.14 4.52 -10.07
N PHE A 184 0.23 3.39 -9.45
CA PHE A 184 0.44 2.09 -10.10
C PHE A 184 1.27 2.22 -11.39
N GLY A 185 2.42 2.89 -11.28
CA GLY A 185 3.31 3.25 -12.39
C GLY A 185 4.61 3.89 -11.89
N PRO A 186 5.55 4.23 -12.78
CA PRO A 186 6.90 4.67 -12.42
C PRO A 186 7.00 6.18 -12.10
N ILE A 187 5.95 6.76 -11.57
CA ILE A 187 5.91 8.17 -11.15
C ILE A 187 6.01 8.21 -9.63
N LEU A 188 6.84 9.08 -9.08
CA LEU A 188 7.13 9.16 -7.65
C LEU A 188 7.06 10.61 -7.15
N PRO A 189 5.95 11.02 -6.52
CA PRO A 189 5.85 12.28 -5.80
C PRO A 189 6.75 12.31 -4.58
N VAL A 190 7.40 13.43 -4.30
CA VAL A 190 8.35 13.60 -3.19
C VAL A 190 8.02 14.85 -2.40
N PHE A 191 7.75 14.67 -1.10
CA PHE A 191 7.59 15.74 -0.12
C PHE A 191 8.87 15.89 0.68
N PHE A 192 9.39 17.09 0.81
CA PHE A 192 10.44 17.42 1.77
C PHE A 192 9.82 18.01 3.03
N VAL A 193 10.17 17.47 4.19
CA VAL A 193 9.59 17.84 5.49
C VAL A 193 10.64 18.28 6.49
N GLU A 194 10.27 19.18 7.39
CA GLU A 194 11.14 19.72 8.44
C GLU A 194 11.11 18.85 9.71
N SER A 195 10.14 17.97 9.86
CA SER A 195 9.97 17.18 11.08
C SER A 195 9.18 15.90 10.88
N ASP A 196 9.39 14.94 11.80
CA ASP A 196 8.58 13.71 11.91
C ASP A 196 7.08 14.00 12.07
N THR A 197 6.72 15.09 12.73
CA THR A 197 5.31 15.46 12.92
C THR A 197 4.66 15.91 11.61
N GLU A 198 5.37 16.69 10.81
CA GLU A 198 4.90 17.07 9.47
C GLU A 198 4.74 15.83 8.56
N ALA A 199 5.73 14.95 8.60
CA ALA A 199 5.69 13.68 7.86
C ALA A 199 4.49 12.82 8.26
N LEU A 200 4.21 12.67 9.55
CA LEU A 200 3.08 11.92 10.06
C LEU A 200 1.75 12.52 9.58
N ASN A 201 1.60 13.85 9.66
CA ASN A 201 0.41 14.55 9.18
C ASN A 201 0.15 14.34 7.68
N LEU A 202 1.20 14.23 6.86
CA LEU A 202 1.07 13.91 5.44
C LEU A 202 0.51 12.50 5.22
N VAL A 203 0.97 11.52 6.01
CA VAL A 203 0.45 10.15 5.92
C VAL A 203 -1.01 10.08 6.39
N GLU A 204 -1.36 10.76 7.49
CA GLU A 204 -2.71 10.76 8.06
C GLU A 204 -3.75 11.45 7.15
N LYS A 205 -3.34 12.36 6.29
CA LYS A 205 -4.21 12.97 5.27
C LYS A 205 -4.63 12.01 4.17
N ASN A 206 -3.86 10.96 3.94
CA ASN A 206 -4.13 9.94 2.95
C ASN A 206 -4.96 8.79 3.55
N GLN A 207 -5.47 7.94 2.67
CA GLN A 207 -6.15 6.70 3.07
C GLN A 207 -5.14 5.74 3.72
N ARG A 208 -5.62 4.84 4.58
CA ARG A 208 -4.80 3.80 5.19
C ARG A 208 -4.13 2.94 4.13
N PRO A 209 -2.78 2.90 4.09
CA PRO A 209 -2.06 2.23 3.03
C PRO A 209 -2.01 0.72 3.21
N LEU A 210 -1.83 -0.01 2.11
CA LEU A 210 -1.52 -1.43 2.15
C LEU A 210 -0.12 -1.68 2.73
N ALA A 211 0.87 -0.84 2.38
CA ALA A 211 2.23 -0.93 2.92
C ALA A 211 2.73 0.43 3.42
N PHE A 212 3.59 0.40 4.43
CA PHE A 212 4.35 1.54 4.93
C PHE A 212 5.83 1.19 5.03
N TYR A 213 6.69 2.12 4.61
CA TYR A 213 8.15 1.93 4.58
C TYR A 213 8.83 2.99 5.42
N TRP A 214 9.62 2.54 6.41
CA TRP A 214 10.41 3.42 7.26
C TRP A 214 11.91 3.24 6.99
N PHE A 215 12.63 4.33 6.76
CA PHE A 215 14.08 4.34 6.61
C PHE A 215 14.73 5.21 7.69
N GLY A 216 15.57 4.61 8.50
CA GLY A 216 16.28 5.28 9.60
C GLY A 216 16.74 4.32 10.69
N ASP A 217 17.58 4.83 11.58
CA ASP A 217 18.20 4.04 12.64
C ASP A 217 17.64 4.37 14.04
N GLN A 218 16.91 5.49 14.19
CA GLN A 218 16.38 5.93 15.47
C GLN A 218 15.20 5.06 15.93
N LYS A 219 15.37 4.43 17.10
CA LYS A 219 14.39 3.47 17.64
C LYS A 219 13.13 4.15 18.16
N GLU A 220 13.23 5.25 18.90
CA GLU A 220 12.09 5.91 19.53
C GLU A 220 11.11 6.55 18.53
N PRO A 221 11.57 7.39 17.57
CA PRO A 221 10.67 7.88 16.53
C PRO A 221 9.99 6.75 15.77
N ARG A 222 10.73 5.70 15.39
CA ARG A 222 10.19 4.54 14.70
C ARG A 222 9.07 3.85 15.48
N GLN A 223 9.25 3.63 16.80
CA GLN A 223 8.21 3.02 17.62
C GLN A 223 6.94 3.88 17.71
N LYS A 224 7.10 5.22 17.79
CA LYS A 224 5.98 6.15 17.75
C LYS A 224 5.21 6.02 16.42
N TRP A 225 5.92 5.96 15.30
CA TRP A 225 5.31 5.78 13.98
C TRP A 225 4.56 4.44 13.87
N LEU A 226 5.18 3.34 14.28
CA LEU A 226 4.56 2.01 14.24
C LEU A 226 3.28 1.91 15.08
N LYS A 227 3.14 2.73 16.13
CA LYS A 227 1.91 2.80 16.95
C LYS A 227 0.81 3.65 16.32
N ASN A 228 1.17 4.69 15.59
CA ASN A 228 0.23 5.69 15.07
C ASN A 228 -0.24 5.35 13.65
N ILE A 229 0.63 4.77 12.82
CA ILE A 229 0.27 4.41 11.44
C ILE A 229 -0.45 3.06 11.42
N VAL A 230 -1.67 3.08 10.90
CA VAL A 230 -2.42 1.86 10.59
C VAL A 230 -2.21 1.54 9.11
N ALA A 231 -1.49 0.46 8.83
CA ALA A 231 -1.19 -0.04 7.50
C ALA A 231 -1.41 -1.56 7.44
N GLY A 232 -1.56 -2.13 6.26
CA GLY A 232 -1.62 -3.57 6.07
C GLY A 232 -0.32 -4.26 6.48
N GLY A 233 0.83 -3.70 6.11
CA GLY A 233 2.14 -4.19 6.51
C GLY A 233 3.20 -3.09 6.56
N VAL A 234 4.31 -3.36 7.25
CA VAL A 234 5.42 -2.41 7.39
C VAL A 234 6.75 -3.11 7.09
N THR A 235 7.62 -2.45 6.33
CA THR A 235 9.02 -2.85 6.19
C THR A 235 9.94 -1.73 6.66
N ILE A 236 10.96 -2.08 7.44
CA ILE A 236 11.94 -1.14 8.00
C ILE A 236 13.25 -1.29 7.21
N ASN A 237 13.79 -0.16 6.74
CA ASN A 237 15.03 -0.06 5.98
C ASN A 237 15.07 -0.89 4.68
N ASP A 238 13.90 -1.26 4.16
CA ASP A 238 13.72 -1.89 2.85
C ASP A 238 12.31 -1.65 2.32
N CYS A 239 12.00 -2.18 1.12
CA CYS A 239 10.66 -2.18 0.54
C CYS A 239 10.21 -3.62 0.26
N LEU A 240 8.89 -3.84 0.19
CA LEU A 240 8.22 -5.07 -0.27
C LEU A 240 8.43 -6.32 0.61
N LEU A 241 9.51 -6.43 1.38
CA LEU A 241 9.94 -7.67 2.02
C LEU A 241 8.98 -8.27 3.05
N HIS A 242 8.06 -7.48 3.61
CA HIS A 242 7.01 -8.03 4.48
C HIS A 242 6.02 -8.92 3.73
N CYS A 243 5.84 -8.70 2.42
CA CYS A 243 4.94 -9.49 1.57
C CYS A 243 5.53 -10.86 1.21
N VAL A 244 6.87 -10.99 1.13
CA VAL A 244 7.51 -12.27 0.75
C VAL A 244 7.75 -13.19 1.94
N GLN A 245 7.42 -12.76 3.16
CA GLN A 245 7.56 -13.57 4.37
C GLN A 245 6.28 -14.35 4.64
N ASN A 246 6.32 -15.67 4.41
CA ASN A 246 5.15 -16.54 4.62
C ASN A 246 4.69 -16.61 6.09
N ASP A 247 5.58 -16.27 7.04
CA ASP A 247 5.31 -16.23 8.47
C ASP A 247 4.79 -14.87 8.97
N LEU A 248 4.46 -13.95 8.05
CA LEU A 248 3.80 -12.69 8.35
C LEU A 248 2.42 -12.64 7.69
N PRO A 249 1.40 -12.08 8.37
CA PRO A 249 0.11 -11.85 7.71
C PRO A 249 0.29 -10.81 6.60
N PHE A 250 -0.35 -11.05 5.47
CA PHE A 250 -0.46 -10.07 4.41
C PHE A 250 -1.92 -9.75 4.16
N GLY A 251 -2.27 -8.48 4.12
CA GLY A 251 -3.63 -8.02 3.88
C GLY A 251 -3.79 -6.54 4.14
N GLY A 252 -4.79 -5.95 3.49
CA GLY A 252 -5.11 -4.54 3.59
C GLY A 252 -5.97 -4.19 4.79
N VAL A 253 -6.13 -2.88 5.02
CA VAL A 253 -6.98 -2.32 6.07
C VAL A 253 -7.82 -1.17 5.52
N SER A 254 -9.14 -1.18 5.77
CA SER A 254 -10.05 -0.14 5.29
C SER A 254 -10.05 -0.06 3.74
N CYS A 255 -9.56 1.04 3.15
CA CYS A 255 -9.55 1.24 1.70
C CYS A 255 -8.57 0.34 0.94
N SER A 256 -7.54 -0.20 1.64
CA SER A 256 -6.56 -1.11 1.05
C SER A 256 -6.97 -2.58 1.12
N GLY A 257 -8.08 -2.91 1.80
CA GLY A 257 -8.60 -4.27 1.82
C GLY A 257 -9.23 -4.69 3.14
N SER A 258 -9.55 -5.98 3.22
CA SER A 258 -10.09 -6.65 4.40
C SER A 258 -9.67 -8.11 4.41
N GLY A 259 -9.43 -8.65 5.59
CA GLY A 259 -8.88 -10.00 5.76
C GLY A 259 -7.36 -10.02 5.61
N THR A 260 -6.78 -11.17 5.91
CA THR A 260 -5.33 -11.42 5.79
C THR A 260 -5.10 -12.83 5.31
N TYR A 261 -3.98 -13.06 4.64
CA TYR A 261 -3.57 -14.38 4.20
C TYR A 261 -2.05 -14.55 4.37
N HIS A 262 -1.46 -15.57 3.87
CA HIS A 262 -0.17 -16.21 4.12
C HIS A 262 -0.19 -17.12 5.35
N GLY A 263 0.46 -18.27 5.22
CA GLY A 263 0.67 -19.22 6.32
C GLY A 263 -0.59 -19.54 7.11
N ILE A 264 -0.47 -19.44 8.44
CA ILE A 264 -1.57 -19.75 9.36
C ILE A 264 -2.75 -18.80 9.21
N TRP A 265 -2.51 -17.51 8.92
CA TRP A 265 -3.59 -16.52 8.76
C TRP A 265 -4.48 -16.84 7.56
N GLY A 266 -3.88 -17.27 6.44
CA GLY A 266 -4.64 -17.74 5.28
C GLY A 266 -5.45 -18.98 5.59
N PHE A 267 -4.84 -19.96 6.27
CA PHE A 267 -5.56 -21.16 6.70
C PHE A 267 -6.76 -20.81 7.58
N GLU A 268 -6.57 -19.95 8.59
CA GLU A 268 -7.66 -19.52 9.48
C GLU A 268 -8.74 -18.72 8.76
N ASN A 269 -8.34 -17.84 7.83
CA ASN A 269 -9.24 -16.97 7.08
C ASN A 269 -10.19 -17.77 6.16
N PHE A 270 -9.68 -18.87 5.56
CA PHE A 270 -10.48 -19.75 4.69
C PHE A 270 -11.06 -20.97 5.42
N SER A 271 -11.00 -21.01 6.76
CA SER A 271 -11.49 -22.10 7.56
C SER A 271 -12.65 -21.68 8.46
N HIS A 272 -13.70 -22.48 8.52
CA HIS A 272 -14.79 -22.28 9.48
C HIS A 272 -14.50 -22.99 10.80
N ARG A 273 -14.44 -22.22 11.90
CA ARG A 273 -14.27 -22.77 13.26
C ARG A 273 -15.62 -23.20 13.81
N LYS A 274 -15.89 -24.51 13.78
CA LYS A 274 -17.12 -25.09 14.30
C LYS A 274 -16.96 -25.45 15.77
N SER A 275 -17.75 -24.84 16.62
CA SER A 275 -17.80 -25.23 18.05
C SER A 275 -18.63 -26.49 18.22
N ILE A 276 -18.09 -27.47 18.98
CA ILE A 276 -18.78 -28.70 19.32
C ILE A 276 -18.81 -28.84 20.86
N PHE A 277 -20.00 -28.82 21.42
CA PHE A 277 -20.20 -29.07 22.84
C PHE A 277 -20.84 -30.46 23.05
N LYS A 278 -20.17 -31.32 23.79
CA LYS A 278 -20.69 -32.63 24.16
C LYS A 278 -21.11 -32.61 25.64
N GLN A 279 -22.42 -32.71 25.89
CA GLN A 279 -22.96 -32.77 27.26
C GLN A 279 -22.41 -34.00 28.00
N SER A 280 -21.89 -33.79 29.18
CA SER A 280 -21.50 -34.89 30.07
C SER A 280 -22.74 -35.58 30.65
N ARG A 281 -22.53 -36.79 31.25
CA ARG A 281 -23.64 -37.50 31.95
C ARG A 281 -24.23 -36.68 33.10
N PHE A 282 -23.44 -35.83 33.73
CA PHE A 282 -23.88 -34.91 34.79
C PHE A 282 -24.04 -33.52 34.23
N SER A 283 -25.26 -32.99 34.28
CA SER A 283 -25.59 -31.65 33.80
C SER A 283 -26.00 -30.74 34.93
N ALA A 284 -25.35 -29.60 35.07
CA ALA A 284 -25.76 -28.56 36.01
C ALA A 284 -27.05 -27.82 35.57
N MET A 285 -27.55 -28.07 34.32
CA MET A 285 -28.73 -27.40 33.78
C MET A 285 -29.97 -27.54 34.66
N LYS A 286 -30.16 -28.70 35.37
CA LYS A 286 -31.26 -28.87 36.31
C LYS A 286 -31.25 -27.83 37.43
N SER A 287 -30.08 -27.34 37.84
CA SER A 287 -29.94 -26.34 38.90
C SER A 287 -30.30 -24.91 38.43
N VAL A 288 -30.27 -24.67 37.13
CA VAL A 288 -30.55 -23.36 36.54
C VAL A 288 -31.80 -23.34 35.65
N SER A 289 -32.50 -24.49 35.47
CA SER A 289 -33.73 -24.61 34.69
C SER A 289 -34.99 -24.41 35.56
N PRO A 290 -36.14 -24.10 34.98
CA PRO A 290 -37.43 -24.05 35.68
C PRO A 290 -37.77 -25.37 36.41
N PRO A 291 -38.64 -25.30 37.43
CA PRO A 291 -39.23 -24.10 38.03
C PRO A 291 -38.21 -23.33 38.86
N TYR A 292 -38.28 -21.97 38.77
CA TYR A 292 -37.33 -21.07 39.45
C TYR A 292 -37.77 -20.85 40.92
N THR A 293 -37.24 -21.66 41.80
CA THR A 293 -37.39 -21.47 43.24
C THR A 293 -36.53 -20.33 43.75
N LYS A 294 -36.83 -19.80 44.97
CA LYS A 294 -36.02 -18.74 45.59
C LYS A 294 -34.52 -19.11 45.69
N THR A 295 -34.23 -20.40 45.90
CA THR A 295 -32.86 -20.92 45.97
C THR A 295 -32.16 -20.89 44.59
N LYS A 296 -32.85 -21.34 43.53
CA LYS A 296 -32.32 -21.27 42.16
C LYS A 296 -32.10 -19.82 41.69
N TYR A 297 -32.99 -18.92 42.09
CA TYR A 297 -32.83 -17.50 41.77
C TYR A 297 -31.60 -16.89 42.45
N LYS A 298 -31.32 -17.25 43.72
CA LYS A 298 -30.08 -16.83 44.40
C LYS A 298 -28.84 -17.39 43.70
N LEU A 299 -28.86 -18.66 43.29
CA LEU A 299 -27.76 -19.30 42.56
C LEU A 299 -27.49 -18.60 41.21
N LEU A 300 -28.53 -18.34 40.39
CA LEU A 300 -28.42 -17.62 39.15
C LEU A 300 -27.85 -16.19 39.32
N ARG A 301 -28.25 -15.53 40.42
CA ARG A 301 -27.75 -14.20 40.74
C ARG A 301 -26.26 -14.20 41.12
N MET A 302 -25.81 -15.27 41.82
CA MET A 302 -24.37 -15.45 42.12
C MET A 302 -23.56 -15.75 40.85
N LEU A 303 -24.06 -16.61 39.94
CA LEU A 303 -23.39 -16.95 38.70
C LEU A 303 -23.22 -15.75 37.76
N ARG A 304 -24.09 -14.71 37.85
CA ARG A 304 -23.96 -13.48 37.09
C ARG A 304 -22.68 -12.69 37.40
N PHE A 305 -22.05 -12.91 38.55
CA PHE A 305 -20.78 -12.25 38.92
C PHE A 305 -19.54 -13.05 38.54
N LEU A 306 -19.72 -14.27 37.97
CA LEU A 306 -18.63 -15.15 37.51
C LEU A 306 -18.46 -15.21 36.00
N ILE A 307 -19.34 -14.53 35.24
CA ILE A 307 -19.32 -14.34 33.82
C ILE A 307 -19.11 -12.85 33.53
#